data_e3211566d2aaa1daf6f369a414433460
#
_entry.id   e3211566d2aaa1daf6f369a414433460
#
_cell.length_a   1.000
_cell.length_b   1.000
_cell.length_c   1.000
_cell.angle_alpha   90.00
_cell.angle_beta   90.00
_cell.angle_gamma   90.00
#
_symmetry.space_group_name_H-M   'P 1'
#
loop_
_entity.id
_entity.type
_entity.pdbx_description
1 polymer ?
#
loop_
_entity_poly.entity_id
_entity_poly.type
_entity_poly.pdbx_seq_one_letter_code
_entity_poly.pdbx_strand_id
1 'polypeptide(L)'
;MTVTDTELTTLAASHDIITLGMAADDARRDRHAMRATFVRVLDVDAAPGGPVVAPPSAGEVRIVGVPTSVAAACARVREVVAAAGTTPVSGFSLDDLEQLAGSEKIPLRALLEDLHRAGLEQIAEAPVDQLSDPRLSIENLKLAGLSLARLTVHALPSTDIPALYRQVVALQQQVGIIRAFAPLPRVVNPAVPTTGYDDVRRVALARLFVSNIPTIQVDWSLYGAKLAQVALTVGADDLDAVSPDDTAAEGRRRAPLEEVRRNIRAASLEPTERDGRFDIRAQ
;
A
#
# COMPACT_ATOMS: atom_id res chain seq x y z
N MET A 1 8.26 -19.43 12.76
CA MET A 1 9.65 -19.90 12.52
C MET A 1 10.46 -18.74 12.02
N THR A 2 11.58 -18.37 12.64
CA THR A 2 12.41 -17.26 12.16
C THR A 2 13.40 -17.83 11.16
N VAL A 3 13.19 -17.52 9.88
CA VAL A 3 14.10 -17.93 8.80
C VAL A 3 15.40 -17.13 8.94
N THR A 4 16.55 -17.80 8.88
CA THR A 4 17.86 -17.14 8.97
C THR A 4 18.18 -16.38 7.68
N ASP A 5 19.07 -15.38 7.74
CA ASP A 5 19.47 -14.60 6.55
C ASP A 5 20.10 -15.49 5.46
N THR A 6 20.83 -16.55 5.86
CA THR A 6 21.40 -17.53 4.93
C THR A 6 20.31 -18.35 4.22
N GLU A 7 19.30 -18.81 4.95
CA GLU A 7 18.14 -19.51 4.37
C GLU A 7 17.35 -18.61 3.44
N LEU A 8 17.12 -17.35 3.81
CA LEU A 8 16.46 -16.36 2.96
C LEU A 8 17.24 -16.11 1.67
N THR A 9 18.55 -15.99 1.74
CA THR A 9 19.41 -15.82 0.56
C THR A 9 19.33 -17.07 -0.36
N THR A 10 19.30 -18.26 0.22
CA THR A 10 19.12 -19.51 -0.53
C THR A 10 17.75 -19.58 -1.20
N LEU A 11 16.69 -19.23 -0.49
CA LEU A 11 15.33 -19.16 -1.04
C LEU A 11 15.22 -18.10 -2.15
N ALA A 12 15.89 -16.97 -1.98
CA ALA A 12 15.94 -15.92 -3.01
C ALA A 12 16.68 -16.34 -4.27
N ALA A 13 17.64 -17.24 -4.18
CA ALA A 13 18.34 -17.83 -5.33
C ALA A 13 17.56 -18.99 -5.98
N SER A 14 16.60 -19.57 -5.28
CA SER A 14 15.81 -20.70 -5.77
C SER A 14 14.83 -20.29 -6.87
N HIS A 15 14.68 -21.16 -7.87
CA HIS A 15 13.64 -21.07 -8.89
C HIS A 15 12.40 -21.89 -8.53
N ASP A 16 12.39 -22.59 -7.40
CA ASP A 16 11.25 -23.38 -6.93
C ASP A 16 10.20 -22.47 -6.28
N ILE A 17 9.29 -21.97 -7.12
CA ILE A 17 8.19 -21.08 -6.72
C ILE A 17 7.20 -21.80 -5.80
N ILE A 18 7.09 -23.12 -5.89
CA ILE A 18 6.13 -23.90 -5.09
C ILE A 18 6.61 -23.92 -3.65
N THR A 19 7.84 -24.36 -3.42
CA THR A 19 8.44 -24.38 -2.07
C THR A 19 8.49 -23.00 -1.45
N LEU A 20 8.85 -21.97 -2.25
CA LEU A 20 8.87 -20.58 -1.80
C LEU A 20 7.48 -20.09 -1.40
N GLY A 21 6.48 -20.36 -2.24
CA GLY A 21 5.09 -19.96 -1.99
C GLY A 21 4.49 -20.63 -0.77
N MET A 22 4.75 -21.92 -0.57
CA MET A 22 4.31 -22.68 0.61
C MET A 22 4.90 -22.09 1.90
N ALA A 23 6.20 -21.84 1.93
CA ALA A 23 6.85 -21.23 3.10
C ALA A 23 6.30 -19.83 3.41
N ALA A 24 6.01 -19.04 2.38
CA ALA A 24 5.41 -17.71 2.53
C ALA A 24 3.95 -17.77 3.01
N ASP A 25 3.16 -18.74 2.52
CA ASP A 25 1.79 -18.94 3.01
C ASP A 25 1.76 -19.42 4.46
N ASP A 26 2.66 -20.30 4.86
CA ASP A 26 2.81 -20.72 6.26
C ASP A 26 3.13 -19.51 7.16
N ALA A 27 4.08 -18.66 6.76
CA ALA A 27 4.43 -17.44 7.49
C ALA A 27 3.26 -16.43 7.55
N ARG A 28 2.42 -16.36 6.52
CA ARG A 28 1.19 -15.57 6.53
C ARG A 28 0.17 -16.17 7.50
N ARG A 29 -0.05 -17.50 7.45
CA ARG A 29 -1.02 -18.21 8.31
C ARG A 29 -0.68 -18.09 9.79
N ASP A 30 0.59 -18.14 10.14
CA ASP A 30 1.07 -17.93 11.52
C ASP A 30 0.64 -16.57 12.10
N ARG A 31 0.45 -15.54 11.25
CA ARG A 31 0.06 -14.18 11.66
C ARG A 31 -1.42 -13.88 11.55
N HIS A 32 -2.00 -14.29 10.43
CA HIS A 32 -3.32 -13.84 10.01
C HIS A 32 -4.35 -14.97 9.99
N ALA A 33 -3.92 -16.21 10.32
CA ALA A 33 -4.74 -17.41 10.21
C ALA A 33 -5.36 -17.53 8.79
N MET A 34 -6.67 -17.64 8.69
CA MET A 34 -7.37 -17.72 7.40
C MET A 34 -7.83 -16.35 6.88
N ARG A 35 -7.59 -15.27 7.63
CA ARG A 35 -8.09 -13.94 7.27
C ARG A 35 -7.24 -13.29 6.19
N ALA A 36 -7.90 -12.73 5.18
CA ALA A 36 -7.34 -11.74 4.27
C ALA A 36 -8.17 -10.47 4.31
N THR A 37 -7.51 -9.32 4.48
CA THR A 37 -8.18 -8.03 4.53
C THR A 37 -8.26 -7.39 3.16
N PHE A 38 -9.22 -6.47 3.00
CA PHE A 38 -9.31 -5.58 1.84
C PHE A 38 -9.91 -4.24 2.25
N VAL A 39 -9.57 -3.18 1.51
CA VAL A 39 -10.15 -1.84 1.70
C VAL A 39 -10.77 -1.33 0.41
N ARG A 40 -11.98 -0.76 0.53
CA ARG A 40 -12.64 -0.03 -0.57
C ARG A 40 -12.22 1.43 -0.53
N VAL A 41 -11.63 1.90 -1.61
CA VAL A 41 -11.01 3.23 -1.68
C VAL A 41 -11.71 4.09 -2.71
N LEU A 42 -12.08 5.31 -2.31
CA LEU A 42 -12.47 6.37 -3.22
C LEU A 42 -11.23 7.24 -3.51
N ASP A 43 -10.72 7.15 -4.73
CA ASP A 43 -9.66 8.06 -5.18
C ASP A 43 -10.25 9.41 -5.58
N VAL A 44 -9.60 10.48 -5.11
CA VAL A 44 -9.97 11.88 -5.36
C VAL A 44 -8.74 12.62 -5.86
N ASP A 45 -8.84 13.26 -7.02
CA ASP A 45 -7.69 13.99 -7.59
C ASP A 45 -7.23 15.14 -6.66
N ALA A 46 -5.92 15.34 -6.55
CA ALA A 46 -5.29 16.45 -5.83
C ALA A 46 -5.62 17.81 -6.45
N ALA A 47 -5.85 17.85 -7.75
CA ALA A 47 -6.33 19.05 -8.44
C ALA A 47 -7.80 19.32 -8.07
N PRO A 48 -8.22 20.61 -8.01
CA PRO A 48 -9.61 20.97 -7.82
C PRO A 48 -10.48 20.35 -8.92
N GLY A 49 -11.52 19.64 -8.52
CA GLY A 49 -12.46 18.97 -9.41
C GLY A 49 -13.91 19.27 -9.02
N GLY A 50 -14.85 18.43 -9.48
CA GLY A 50 -16.23 18.45 -9.02
C GLY A 50 -16.38 18.16 -7.53
N PRO A 51 -17.61 18.23 -6.99
CA PRO A 51 -17.85 17.97 -5.57
C PRO A 51 -17.44 16.55 -5.19
N VAL A 52 -16.75 16.44 -4.04
CA VAL A 52 -16.38 15.13 -3.48
C VAL A 52 -17.58 14.55 -2.77
N VAL A 53 -17.97 13.34 -3.16
CA VAL A 53 -19.05 12.60 -2.49
C VAL A 53 -18.50 11.23 -2.10
N ALA A 54 -18.21 11.06 -0.81
CA ALA A 54 -17.76 9.79 -0.29
C ALA A 54 -18.96 8.85 -0.08
N PRO A 55 -19.04 7.72 -0.80
CA PRO A 55 -20.11 6.75 -0.57
C PRO A 55 -19.93 6.07 0.79
N PRO A 56 -21.00 5.66 1.49
CA PRO A 56 -20.91 4.95 2.78
C PRO A 56 -20.11 3.64 2.70
N SER A 57 -20.02 3.09 1.51
CA SER A 57 -19.23 1.89 1.19
C SER A 57 -17.73 2.13 1.23
N ALA A 58 -17.24 3.37 1.06
CA ALA A 58 -15.81 3.66 1.13
C ALA A 58 -15.26 3.39 2.54
N GLY A 59 -14.17 2.64 2.61
CA GLY A 59 -13.39 2.44 3.81
C GLY A 59 -12.26 3.47 3.94
N GLU A 60 -11.91 4.11 2.83
CA GLU A 60 -10.88 5.15 2.75
C GLU A 60 -11.23 6.14 1.63
N VAL A 61 -10.96 7.42 1.86
CA VAL A 61 -10.91 8.42 0.79
C VAL A 61 -9.45 8.83 0.61
N ARG A 62 -8.94 8.66 -0.62
CA ARG A 62 -7.53 8.86 -0.92
C ARG A 62 -7.34 10.01 -1.90
N ILE A 63 -6.56 11.03 -1.51
CA ILE A 63 -6.17 12.10 -2.41
C ILE A 63 -4.97 11.62 -3.25
N VAL A 64 -5.14 11.55 -4.56
CA VAL A 64 -4.14 11.04 -5.51
C VAL A 64 -3.62 12.16 -6.42
N GLY A 65 -2.40 12.00 -6.90
CA GLY A 65 -1.74 12.97 -7.79
C GLY A 65 -0.91 14.02 -7.04
N VAL A 66 -0.23 14.85 -7.84
CA VAL A 66 0.75 15.83 -7.34
C VAL A 66 0.08 17.18 -7.13
N PRO A 67 0.09 17.75 -5.91
CA PRO A 67 -0.48 19.07 -5.69
C PRO A 67 0.42 20.16 -6.29
N THR A 68 -0.19 21.24 -6.80
CA THR A 68 0.54 22.33 -7.46
C THR A 68 1.24 23.27 -6.49
N SER A 69 0.83 23.29 -5.22
CA SER A 69 1.45 24.08 -4.13
C SER A 69 1.03 23.52 -2.77
N VAL A 70 1.76 23.87 -1.73
CA VAL A 70 1.38 23.52 -0.34
C VAL A 70 0.03 24.10 0.04
N ALA A 71 -0.27 25.34 -0.39
CA ALA A 71 -1.56 25.96 -0.15
C ALA A 71 -2.69 25.20 -0.82
N ALA A 72 -2.51 24.75 -2.08
CA ALA A 72 -3.48 23.94 -2.81
C ALA A 72 -3.70 22.58 -2.15
N ALA A 73 -2.61 21.92 -1.72
CA ALA A 73 -2.68 20.64 -0.99
C ALA A 73 -3.51 20.77 0.29
N CYS A 74 -3.21 21.77 1.12
CA CYS A 74 -3.97 22.04 2.35
C CYS A 74 -5.43 22.37 2.10
N ALA A 75 -5.74 23.14 1.05
CA ALA A 75 -7.12 23.46 0.67
C ALA A 75 -7.88 22.20 0.26
N ARG A 76 -7.24 21.35 -0.56
CA ARG A 76 -7.85 20.08 -1.01
C ARG A 76 -8.08 19.12 0.14
N VAL A 77 -7.12 18.99 1.08
CA VAL A 77 -7.29 18.17 2.29
C VAL A 77 -8.52 18.63 3.09
N ARG A 78 -8.68 19.93 3.36
CA ARG A 78 -9.85 20.43 4.10
C ARG A 78 -11.17 20.11 3.42
N GLU A 79 -11.21 20.26 2.10
CA GLU A 79 -12.41 19.95 1.28
C GLU A 79 -12.76 18.47 1.38
N VAL A 80 -11.76 17.59 1.16
CA VAL A 80 -11.97 16.13 1.16
C VAL A 80 -12.32 15.63 2.56
N VAL A 81 -11.65 16.10 3.60
CA VAL A 81 -11.96 15.74 5.01
C VAL A 81 -13.39 16.15 5.37
N ALA A 82 -13.82 17.35 4.97
CA ALA A 82 -15.21 17.81 5.21
C ALA A 82 -16.24 16.91 4.50
N ALA A 83 -15.94 16.43 3.29
CA ALA A 83 -16.82 15.55 2.52
C ALA A 83 -16.79 14.09 2.97
N ALA A 84 -15.66 13.62 3.48
CA ALA A 84 -15.46 12.23 3.93
C ALA A 84 -16.16 11.93 5.27
N GLY A 85 -16.44 12.95 6.08
CA GLY A 85 -17.08 12.80 7.39
C GLY A 85 -16.22 11.95 8.35
N THR A 86 -16.66 10.74 8.67
CA THR A 86 -15.93 9.81 9.56
C THR A 86 -15.02 8.84 8.82
N THR A 87 -15.10 8.79 7.48
CA THR A 87 -14.24 7.92 6.67
C THR A 87 -12.80 8.43 6.72
N PRO A 88 -11.81 7.56 6.98
CA PRO A 88 -10.41 7.94 7.01
C PRO A 88 -9.95 8.59 5.71
N VAL A 89 -9.17 9.67 5.83
CA VAL A 89 -8.58 10.35 4.66
C VAL A 89 -7.07 10.15 4.66
N SER A 90 -6.58 9.55 3.58
CA SER A 90 -5.16 9.51 3.24
C SER A 90 -4.88 10.40 2.02
N GLY A 91 -3.63 10.75 1.78
CA GLY A 91 -3.32 11.52 0.59
C GLY A 91 -1.84 11.59 0.28
N PHE A 92 -1.59 11.79 -0.99
CA PHE A 92 -0.29 12.07 -1.60
C PHE A 92 0.74 10.96 -1.46
N SER A 93 1.75 11.03 -2.31
CA SER A 93 2.99 10.27 -2.16
C SER A 93 4.03 11.12 -1.42
N LEU A 94 4.82 10.50 -0.53
CA LEU A 94 5.79 11.22 0.30
C LEU A 94 6.93 11.81 -0.54
N ASP A 95 7.31 11.17 -1.65
CA ASP A 95 8.32 11.69 -2.57
C ASP A 95 7.83 12.92 -3.34
N ASP A 96 6.57 12.95 -3.76
CA ASP A 96 5.94 14.15 -4.36
C ASP A 96 5.95 15.32 -3.38
N LEU A 97 5.68 15.05 -2.10
CA LEU A 97 5.72 16.07 -1.05
C LEU A 97 7.15 16.54 -0.73
N GLU A 98 8.16 15.66 -0.81
CA GLU A 98 9.58 16.06 -0.74
C GLU A 98 9.94 17.03 -1.88
N GLN A 99 9.55 16.69 -3.10
CA GLN A 99 9.80 17.53 -4.27
C GLN A 99 9.09 18.88 -4.17
N LEU A 100 7.83 18.87 -3.71
CA LEU A 100 7.07 20.10 -3.48
C LEU A 100 7.71 20.99 -2.42
N ALA A 101 8.09 20.41 -1.26
CA ALA A 101 8.79 21.13 -0.21
C ALA A 101 10.10 21.76 -0.70
N GLY A 102 10.88 21.01 -1.50
CA GLY A 102 12.10 21.51 -2.14
C GLY A 102 11.83 22.66 -3.10
N SER A 103 10.79 22.57 -3.92
CA SER A 103 10.42 23.62 -4.89
C SER A 103 9.97 24.91 -4.21
N GLU A 104 9.24 24.81 -3.11
CA GLU A 104 8.79 25.96 -2.31
C GLU A 104 9.83 26.41 -1.26
N LYS A 105 10.97 25.70 -1.17
CA LYS A 105 12.09 26.01 -0.24
C LYS A 105 11.66 26.01 1.24
N ILE A 106 10.80 25.08 1.60
CA ILE A 106 10.36 24.87 3.00
C ILE A 106 10.84 23.50 3.49
N PRO A 107 11.02 23.32 4.80
CA PRO A 107 11.29 21.99 5.37
C PRO A 107 10.11 21.02 5.11
N LEU A 108 10.40 19.78 4.70
CA LEU A 108 9.37 18.74 4.54
C LEU A 108 8.49 18.61 5.79
N ARG A 109 9.08 18.65 6.97
CA ARG A 109 8.34 18.58 8.24
C ARG A 109 7.29 19.68 8.37
N ALA A 110 7.61 20.92 8.00
CA ALA A 110 6.66 22.03 8.07
C ALA A 110 5.47 21.81 7.14
N LEU A 111 5.71 21.31 5.91
CA LEU A 111 4.66 20.93 4.97
C LEU A 111 3.75 19.85 5.57
N LEU A 112 4.35 18.80 6.14
CA LEU A 112 3.60 17.69 6.76
C LEU A 112 2.76 18.15 7.97
N GLU A 113 3.30 19.05 8.80
CA GLU A 113 2.55 19.68 9.90
C GLU A 113 1.37 20.53 9.39
N ASP A 114 1.53 21.22 8.24
CA ASP A 114 0.45 21.97 7.60
C ASP A 114 -0.66 21.05 7.08
N LEU A 115 -0.32 19.93 6.45
CA LEU A 115 -1.29 18.93 6.03
C LEU A 115 -2.03 18.30 7.22
N HIS A 116 -1.32 17.98 8.29
CA HIS A 116 -1.95 17.47 9.51
C HIS A 116 -2.93 18.49 10.12
N ARG A 117 -2.54 19.76 10.20
CA ARG A 117 -3.41 20.86 10.64
C ARG A 117 -4.62 21.08 9.71
N ALA A 118 -4.49 20.73 8.43
CA ALA A 118 -5.60 20.74 7.49
C ALA A 118 -6.59 19.57 7.69
N GLY A 119 -6.22 18.57 8.52
CA GLY A 119 -7.04 17.42 8.87
C GLY A 119 -6.63 16.11 8.20
N LEU A 120 -5.49 16.05 7.50
CA LEU A 120 -4.97 14.81 6.94
C LEU A 120 -4.52 13.88 8.09
N GLU A 121 -4.87 12.60 8.02
CA GLU A 121 -4.48 11.61 9.02
C GLU A 121 -3.26 10.79 8.59
N GLN A 122 -3.18 10.51 7.28
CA GLN A 122 -2.19 9.57 6.75
C GLN A 122 -1.63 10.07 5.41
N ILE A 123 -0.32 9.86 5.21
CA ILE A 123 0.28 9.87 3.88
C ILE A 123 -0.05 8.54 3.21
N ALA A 124 -0.56 8.62 1.97
CA ALA A 124 -1.07 7.44 1.27
C ALA A 124 0.03 6.42 0.95
N GLU A 125 1.20 6.88 0.51
CA GLU A 125 2.31 5.99 0.20
C GLU A 125 3.67 6.66 0.35
N ALA A 126 4.70 5.84 0.52
CA ALA A 126 6.10 6.25 0.52
C ALA A 126 6.90 5.27 -0.35
N PRO A 127 7.29 5.65 -1.57
CA PRO A 127 8.11 4.82 -2.44
C PRO A 127 9.56 4.83 -1.97
N VAL A 128 10.00 3.71 -1.38
CA VAL A 128 11.30 3.59 -0.71
C VAL A 128 12.49 3.81 -1.64
N ASP A 129 12.31 3.59 -2.94
CA ASP A 129 13.29 3.74 -4.00
C ASP A 129 13.32 5.15 -4.64
N GLN A 130 12.41 6.05 -4.28
CA GLN A 130 12.35 7.42 -4.77
C GLN A 130 12.71 8.46 -3.70
N LEU A 131 12.53 8.14 -2.43
CA LEU A 131 12.87 9.04 -1.33
C LEU A 131 14.39 9.27 -1.24
N SER A 132 14.79 10.52 -1.03
CA SER A 132 16.21 10.90 -0.91
C SER A 132 16.87 10.33 0.34
N ASP A 133 16.16 10.33 1.47
CA ASP A 133 16.49 9.64 2.73
C ASP A 133 15.20 9.08 3.33
N PRO A 134 14.85 7.81 3.03
CA PRO A 134 13.58 7.21 3.48
C PRO A 134 13.40 7.26 4.99
N ARG A 135 14.49 7.12 5.76
CA ARG A 135 14.43 7.17 7.21
C ARG A 135 14.05 8.57 7.71
N LEU A 136 14.77 9.58 7.23
CA LEU A 136 14.54 10.96 7.64
C LEU A 136 13.14 11.45 7.24
N SER A 137 12.68 11.09 6.04
CA SER A 137 11.36 11.48 5.55
C SER A 137 10.22 10.86 6.36
N ILE A 138 10.33 9.57 6.70
CA ILE A 138 9.33 8.90 7.54
C ILE A 138 9.43 9.37 9.01
N GLU A 139 10.62 9.69 9.53
CA GLU A 139 10.75 10.31 10.84
C GLU A 139 10.08 11.70 10.88
N ASN A 140 10.24 12.53 9.85
CA ASN A 140 9.56 13.82 9.73
C ASN A 140 8.03 13.65 9.70
N LEU A 141 7.52 12.65 8.98
CA LEU A 141 6.11 12.30 8.95
C LEU A 141 5.59 11.96 10.35
N LYS A 142 6.28 11.08 11.06
CA LYS A 142 5.95 10.69 12.44
C LYS A 142 5.95 11.90 13.39
N LEU A 143 6.97 12.76 13.28
CA LEU A 143 7.08 13.96 14.12
C LEU A 143 6.01 15.01 13.81
N ALA A 144 5.49 15.05 12.58
CA ALA A 144 4.36 15.89 12.19
C ALA A 144 3.00 15.36 12.68
N GLY A 145 2.97 14.18 13.31
CA GLY A 145 1.74 13.56 13.81
C GLY A 145 0.93 12.78 12.76
N LEU A 146 1.51 12.55 11.58
CA LEU A 146 0.89 11.74 10.54
C LEU A 146 1.28 10.27 10.64
N SER A 147 0.44 9.39 10.10
CA SER A 147 0.78 7.98 9.90
C SER A 147 1.07 7.70 8.41
N LEU A 148 1.74 6.57 8.13
CA LEU A 148 2.00 6.10 6.79
C LEU A 148 1.07 4.92 6.50
N ALA A 149 0.23 5.03 5.46
CA ALA A 149 -0.67 3.93 5.09
C ALA A 149 0.12 2.74 4.55
N ARG A 150 1.09 2.97 3.65
CA ARG A 150 1.91 1.89 3.09
C ARG A 150 3.29 2.37 2.64
N LEU A 151 4.26 1.48 2.75
CA LEU A 151 5.54 1.60 2.06
C LEU A 151 5.41 0.92 0.69
N THR A 152 5.85 1.58 -0.38
CA THR A 152 5.74 1.09 -1.75
C THR A 152 7.11 1.03 -2.43
N VAL A 153 7.14 0.43 -3.61
CA VAL A 153 8.27 0.43 -4.54
C VAL A 153 7.78 1.07 -5.83
N HIS A 154 8.42 2.15 -6.27
CA HIS A 154 8.00 2.86 -7.48
C HIS A 154 8.38 2.07 -8.72
N ALA A 155 9.68 1.83 -8.92
CA ALA A 155 10.20 1.05 -10.03
C ALA A 155 11.24 0.06 -9.51
N LEU A 156 11.07 -1.22 -9.79
CA LEU A 156 12.02 -2.20 -9.31
C LEU A 156 13.38 -2.02 -9.96
N PRO A 157 14.44 -1.90 -9.16
CA PRO A 157 15.78 -2.08 -9.68
C PRO A 157 15.88 -3.48 -10.30
N SER A 158 16.55 -3.60 -11.42
CA SER A 158 16.72 -4.85 -12.17
C SER A 158 17.51 -5.93 -11.40
N THR A 159 18.03 -5.60 -10.21
CA THR A 159 19.07 -6.40 -9.59
C THR A 159 18.80 -6.66 -8.12
N ASP A 160 18.91 -6.72 -7.19
CA ASP A 160 18.96 -7.18 -5.80
C ASP A 160 17.68 -6.93 -4.98
N ILE A 161 16.66 -7.75 -5.22
CA ILE A 161 15.43 -7.78 -4.39
C ILE A 161 15.75 -8.07 -2.91
N PRO A 162 16.62 -9.04 -2.54
CA PRO A 162 17.02 -9.24 -1.16
C PRO A 162 17.60 -8.01 -0.48
N ALA A 163 18.43 -7.22 -1.15
CA ALA A 163 18.98 -5.99 -0.58
C ALA A 163 17.89 -4.95 -0.30
N LEU A 164 16.95 -4.77 -1.22
CA LEU A 164 15.78 -3.91 -1.00
C LEU A 164 15.00 -4.33 0.24
N TYR A 165 14.72 -5.62 0.40
CA TYR A 165 13.93 -6.10 1.54
C TYR A 165 14.69 -5.98 2.86
N ARG A 166 16.01 -6.18 2.88
CA ARG A 166 16.84 -5.88 4.07
C ARG A 166 16.77 -4.39 4.44
N GLN A 167 16.81 -3.50 3.43
CA GLN A 167 16.64 -2.07 3.63
C GLN A 167 15.26 -1.76 4.25
N VAL A 168 14.18 -2.36 3.77
CA VAL A 168 12.83 -2.21 4.32
C VAL A 168 12.76 -2.70 5.77
N VAL A 169 13.36 -3.84 6.07
CA VAL A 169 13.43 -4.38 7.45
C VAL A 169 14.16 -3.41 8.38
N ALA A 170 15.34 -2.92 7.96
CA ALA A 170 16.13 -1.98 8.74
C ALA A 170 15.40 -0.65 8.94
N LEU A 171 14.71 -0.15 7.91
CA LEU A 171 13.89 1.05 7.97
C LEU A 171 12.77 0.90 9.01
N GLN A 172 12.00 -0.19 8.96
CA GLN A 172 10.95 -0.45 9.95
C GLN A 172 11.49 -0.57 11.37
N GLN A 173 12.67 -1.18 11.57
CA GLN A 173 13.30 -1.25 12.90
C GLN A 173 13.60 0.14 13.47
N GLN A 174 13.94 1.10 12.62
CA GLN A 174 14.27 2.48 13.02
C GLN A 174 13.03 3.32 13.25
N VAL A 175 12.06 3.29 12.33
CA VAL A 175 10.90 4.20 12.38
C VAL A 175 9.70 3.63 13.14
N GLY A 176 9.44 2.32 13.04
CA GLY A 176 8.44 1.59 13.80
C GLY A 176 6.97 1.89 13.46
N ILE A 177 6.69 2.61 12.36
CA ILE A 177 5.32 3.06 12.03
C ILE A 177 4.74 2.49 10.74
N ILE A 178 5.51 1.68 10.01
CA ILE A 178 5.06 1.11 8.73
C ILE A 178 4.10 -0.05 9.01
N ARG A 179 2.85 0.09 8.56
CA ARG A 179 1.80 -0.93 8.74
C ARG A 179 1.72 -1.93 7.61
N ALA A 180 1.93 -1.47 6.36
CA ALA A 180 1.87 -2.31 5.18
C ALA A 180 3.07 -2.07 4.26
N PHE A 181 3.51 -3.13 3.60
CA PHE A 181 4.49 -3.09 2.53
C PHE A 181 3.90 -3.67 1.25
N ALA A 182 3.91 -2.89 0.17
CA ALA A 182 3.50 -3.29 -1.16
C ALA A 182 4.75 -3.55 -2.03
N PRO A 183 5.18 -4.82 -2.20
CA PRO A 183 6.46 -5.16 -2.83
C PRO A 183 6.45 -5.07 -4.36
N LEU A 184 5.27 -4.98 -4.97
CA LEU A 184 5.14 -4.92 -6.41
C LEU A 184 5.29 -3.48 -6.91
N PRO A 185 5.94 -3.24 -8.07
CA PRO A 185 6.22 -1.89 -8.55
C PRO A 185 4.96 -1.12 -8.90
N ARG A 186 4.95 0.18 -8.58
CA ARG A 186 3.85 1.07 -8.98
C ARG A 186 3.89 1.39 -10.48
N VAL A 187 5.07 1.40 -11.07
CA VAL A 187 5.30 1.63 -12.50
C VAL A 187 5.98 0.42 -13.13
N VAL A 188 5.35 -0.13 -14.15
CA VAL A 188 5.93 -1.22 -14.95
C VAL A 188 6.77 -0.60 -16.08
N ASN A 189 8.05 -0.97 -16.16
CA ASN A 189 8.89 -0.57 -17.28
C ASN A 189 8.50 -1.38 -18.55
N PRO A 190 7.97 -0.74 -19.60
CA PRO A 190 7.57 -1.46 -20.81
C PRO A 190 8.72 -2.18 -21.54
N ALA A 191 9.96 -1.70 -21.35
CA ALA A 191 11.15 -2.31 -21.95
C ALA A 191 11.61 -3.58 -21.20
N VAL A 192 11.23 -3.72 -19.92
CA VAL A 192 11.57 -4.87 -19.08
C VAL A 192 10.32 -5.23 -18.25
N PRO A 193 9.26 -5.76 -18.89
CA PRO A 193 8.05 -6.10 -18.17
C PRO A 193 8.31 -7.24 -17.18
N THR A 194 7.71 -7.15 -16.01
CA THR A 194 7.68 -8.27 -15.06
C THR A 194 6.80 -9.38 -15.59
N THR A 195 7.16 -10.62 -15.25
CA THR A 195 6.28 -11.76 -15.49
C THR A 195 5.41 -12.03 -14.27
N GLY A 196 4.26 -12.67 -14.45
CA GLY A 196 3.45 -13.10 -13.30
C GLY A 196 4.22 -14.03 -12.34
N TYR A 197 5.21 -14.76 -12.84
CA TYR A 197 6.12 -15.56 -12.04
C TYR A 197 7.00 -14.67 -11.12
N ASP A 198 7.58 -13.60 -11.68
CA ASP A 198 8.42 -12.68 -10.92
C ASP A 198 7.60 -11.94 -9.85
N ASP A 199 6.37 -11.55 -10.18
CA ASP A 199 5.49 -10.84 -9.25
C ASP A 199 5.10 -11.73 -8.06
N VAL A 200 4.71 -12.99 -8.33
CA VAL A 200 4.40 -13.98 -7.30
C VAL A 200 5.61 -14.25 -6.41
N ARG A 201 6.79 -14.42 -7.02
CA ARG A 201 8.05 -14.62 -6.29
C ARG A 201 8.41 -13.44 -5.39
N ARG A 202 8.19 -12.20 -5.86
CA ARG A 202 8.41 -10.98 -5.07
C ARG A 202 7.52 -10.92 -3.84
N VAL A 203 6.24 -11.22 -3.99
CA VAL A 203 5.30 -11.27 -2.86
C VAL A 203 5.75 -12.31 -1.83
N ALA A 204 6.11 -13.52 -2.27
CA ALA A 204 6.55 -14.58 -1.38
C ALA A 204 7.85 -14.21 -0.62
N LEU A 205 8.83 -13.68 -1.34
CA LEU A 205 10.07 -13.20 -0.72
C LEU A 205 9.80 -12.04 0.25
N ALA A 206 8.92 -11.08 -0.09
CA ALA A 206 8.57 -10.00 0.81
C ALA A 206 8.00 -10.53 2.13
N ARG A 207 7.08 -11.49 2.09
CA ARG A 207 6.52 -12.11 3.31
C ARG A 207 7.59 -12.76 4.18
N LEU A 208 8.57 -13.42 3.58
CA LEU A 208 9.61 -14.13 4.31
C LEU A 208 10.70 -13.19 4.85
N PHE A 209 11.13 -12.19 4.05
CA PHE A 209 12.17 -11.25 4.45
C PHE A 209 11.65 -10.14 5.38
N VAL A 210 10.49 -9.55 5.06
CA VAL A 210 9.96 -8.37 5.76
C VAL A 210 9.08 -8.83 6.92
N SER A 211 9.68 -9.55 7.85
CA SER A 211 8.97 -10.16 8.98
C SER A 211 8.52 -9.15 10.05
N ASN A 212 9.04 -7.95 10.07
CA ASN A 212 8.71 -6.90 11.05
C ASN A 212 7.62 -5.90 10.58
N ILE A 213 7.15 -6.00 9.34
CA ILE A 213 5.95 -5.31 8.88
C ILE A 213 4.80 -6.33 8.86
N PRO A 214 3.65 -6.02 9.50
CA PRO A 214 2.58 -7.00 9.67
C PRO A 214 1.94 -7.40 8.34
N THR A 215 1.71 -6.44 7.44
CA THR A 215 0.91 -6.63 6.23
C THR A 215 1.77 -6.60 4.97
N ILE A 216 1.62 -7.61 4.11
CA ILE A 216 2.10 -7.60 2.72
C ILE A 216 0.90 -7.37 1.82
N GLN A 217 0.91 -6.23 1.13
CA GLN A 217 -0.24 -5.70 0.42
C GLN A 217 -0.08 -5.81 -1.09
N VAL A 218 -1.18 -6.07 -1.79
CA VAL A 218 -1.26 -6.00 -3.26
C VAL A 218 -2.36 -5.03 -3.67
N ASP A 219 -2.05 -4.16 -4.62
CA ASP A 219 -3.00 -3.22 -5.20
C ASP A 219 -3.92 -3.94 -6.20
N TRP A 220 -5.21 -4.00 -5.85
CA TRP A 220 -6.23 -4.66 -6.65
C TRP A 220 -6.50 -3.96 -7.98
N SER A 221 -6.51 -2.62 -7.97
CA SER A 221 -6.81 -1.85 -9.18
C SER A 221 -5.69 -1.93 -10.20
N LEU A 222 -4.44 -1.93 -9.73
CA LEU A 222 -3.24 -1.93 -10.57
C LEU A 222 -2.94 -3.33 -11.12
N TYR A 223 -3.04 -4.37 -10.28
CA TYR A 223 -2.61 -5.72 -10.64
C TYR A 223 -3.75 -6.66 -11.06
N GLY A 224 -4.98 -6.27 -10.77
CA GLY A 224 -6.18 -6.99 -11.15
C GLY A 224 -6.44 -8.26 -10.33
N ALA A 225 -7.66 -8.77 -10.47
CA ALA A 225 -8.20 -9.85 -9.66
C ALA A 225 -7.40 -11.17 -9.73
N LYS A 226 -6.81 -11.47 -10.89
CA LYS A 226 -6.08 -12.75 -11.08
C LYS A 226 -4.77 -12.79 -10.31
N LEU A 227 -3.95 -11.74 -10.45
CA LEU A 227 -2.68 -11.67 -9.71
C LEU A 227 -2.93 -11.52 -8.21
N ALA A 228 -3.89 -10.68 -7.82
CA ALA A 228 -4.28 -10.52 -6.42
C ALA A 228 -4.67 -11.85 -5.75
N GLN A 229 -5.48 -12.68 -6.44
CA GLN A 229 -5.86 -14.01 -5.94
C GLN A 229 -4.64 -14.93 -5.76
N VAL A 230 -3.73 -14.97 -6.72
CA VAL A 230 -2.51 -15.80 -6.63
C VAL A 230 -1.59 -15.27 -5.53
N ALA A 231 -1.41 -13.95 -5.42
CA ALA A 231 -0.59 -13.32 -4.40
C ALA A 231 -1.05 -13.69 -2.97
N LEU A 232 -2.35 -13.80 -2.74
CA LEU A 232 -2.91 -14.24 -1.46
C LEU A 232 -2.52 -15.69 -1.09
N THR A 233 -2.25 -16.56 -2.06
CA THR A 233 -1.81 -17.94 -1.81
C THR A 233 -0.31 -18.08 -1.58
N VAL A 234 0.44 -16.98 -1.73
CA VAL A 234 1.90 -16.95 -1.61
C VAL A 234 2.39 -15.85 -0.67
N GLY A 235 1.58 -15.47 0.32
CA GLY A 235 2.06 -14.63 1.42
C GLY A 235 1.45 -13.24 1.53
N ALA A 236 0.72 -12.72 0.54
CA ALA A 236 -0.07 -11.49 0.71
C ALA A 236 -1.24 -11.75 1.67
N ASP A 237 -1.64 -10.74 2.44
CA ASP A 237 -2.74 -10.79 3.40
C ASP A 237 -3.73 -9.64 3.26
N ASP A 238 -3.43 -8.66 2.39
CA ASP A 238 -4.27 -7.48 2.23
C ASP A 238 -4.38 -7.04 0.76
N LEU A 239 -5.59 -6.65 0.36
CA LEU A 239 -5.88 -6.10 -0.96
C LEU A 239 -6.27 -4.63 -0.83
N ASP A 240 -5.51 -3.76 -1.49
CA ASP A 240 -5.74 -2.32 -1.52
C ASP A 240 -6.51 -1.88 -2.77
N ALA A 241 -7.03 -0.66 -2.75
CA ALA A 241 -7.64 0.02 -3.90
C ALA A 241 -8.79 -0.75 -4.58
N VAL A 242 -9.63 -1.43 -3.79
CA VAL A 242 -10.89 -1.98 -4.30
C VAL A 242 -11.87 -0.83 -4.47
N SER A 243 -12.57 -0.77 -5.62
CA SER A 243 -13.58 0.28 -5.87
C SER A 243 -14.67 0.26 -4.78
N PRO A 244 -15.13 1.43 -4.31
CA PRO A 244 -16.23 1.54 -3.36
C PRO A 244 -17.60 1.41 -4.00
N ASP A 245 -17.69 1.24 -5.34
CA ASP A 245 -18.96 1.10 -6.03
C ASP A 245 -19.72 -0.15 -5.58
N ASP A 246 -21.02 -0.01 -5.34
CA ASP A 246 -21.88 -1.12 -4.96
C ASP A 246 -22.53 -1.82 -6.17
N THR A 247 -22.34 -1.25 -7.37
CA THR A 247 -22.87 -1.77 -8.63
C THR A 247 -21.75 -2.24 -9.56
N ALA A 248 -22.07 -3.24 -10.38
CA ALA A 248 -21.12 -3.68 -11.40
C ALA A 248 -20.94 -2.60 -12.48
N ALA A 249 -19.68 -2.29 -12.81
CA ALA A 249 -19.38 -1.42 -13.94
C ALA A 249 -19.88 -2.04 -15.25
N GLU A 250 -20.10 -1.19 -16.28
CA GLU A 250 -20.54 -1.65 -17.59
C GLU A 250 -19.61 -2.75 -18.14
N GLY A 251 -20.21 -3.82 -18.66
CA GLY A 251 -19.46 -4.99 -19.15
C GLY A 251 -18.91 -5.95 -18.07
N ARG A 252 -19.06 -5.62 -16.79
CA ARG A 252 -18.70 -6.49 -15.67
C ARG A 252 -19.90 -7.28 -15.17
N ARG A 253 -19.64 -8.53 -14.74
CA ARG A 253 -20.73 -9.43 -14.24
C ARG A 253 -21.00 -9.25 -12.74
N ARG A 254 -20.10 -8.60 -12.00
CA ARG A 254 -20.17 -8.49 -10.53
C ARG A 254 -19.77 -7.11 -10.08
N ALA A 255 -20.36 -6.70 -8.96
CA ALA A 255 -19.91 -5.53 -8.23
C ALA A 255 -18.52 -5.78 -7.61
N PRO A 256 -17.71 -4.72 -7.39
CA PRO A 256 -16.36 -4.83 -6.85
C PRO A 256 -16.30 -5.62 -5.53
N LEU A 257 -17.23 -5.37 -4.63
CA LEU A 257 -17.30 -6.08 -3.33
C LEU A 257 -17.55 -7.60 -3.51
N GLU A 258 -18.43 -7.98 -4.41
CA GLU A 258 -18.70 -9.39 -4.71
C GLU A 258 -17.47 -10.05 -5.34
N GLU A 259 -16.81 -9.35 -6.26
CA GLU A 259 -15.64 -9.85 -6.97
C GLU A 259 -14.46 -10.08 -6.01
N VAL A 260 -14.11 -9.10 -5.16
CA VAL A 260 -13.00 -9.25 -4.21
C VAL A 260 -13.26 -10.34 -3.19
N ARG A 261 -14.47 -10.41 -2.62
CA ARG A 261 -14.84 -11.46 -1.65
C ARG A 261 -14.76 -12.86 -2.27
N ARG A 262 -15.18 -13.01 -3.51
CA ARG A 262 -15.07 -14.27 -4.25
C ARG A 262 -13.62 -14.67 -4.48
N ASN A 263 -12.75 -13.76 -4.89
CA ASN A 263 -11.34 -14.05 -5.14
C ASN A 263 -10.60 -14.42 -3.86
N ILE A 264 -10.88 -13.77 -2.74
CA ILE A 264 -10.32 -14.12 -1.44
C ILE A 264 -10.77 -15.55 -1.03
N ARG A 265 -12.07 -15.88 -1.18
CA ARG A 265 -12.55 -17.24 -0.90
C ARG A 265 -11.96 -18.29 -1.85
N ALA A 266 -11.72 -17.93 -3.11
CA ALA A 266 -11.07 -18.83 -4.08
C ALA A 266 -9.59 -19.08 -3.75
N ALA A 267 -8.95 -18.20 -2.99
CA ALA A 267 -7.64 -18.43 -2.36
C ALA A 267 -7.74 -19.22 -1.02
N SER A 268 -8.92 -19.77 -0.69
CA SER A 268 -9.20 -20.48 0.56
C SER A 268 -9.02 -19.61 1.81
N LEU A 269 -9.34 -18.31 1.71
CA LEU A 269 -9.23 -17.34 2.79
C LEU A 269 -10.58 -16.70 3.13
N GLU A 270 -10.67 -16.09 4.31
CA GLU A 270 -11.84 -15.40 4.81
C GLU A 270 -11.74 -13.90 4.52
N PRO A 271 -12.63 -13.35 3.67
CA PRO A 271 -12.60 -11.92 3.32
C PRO A 271 -13.07 -11.08 4.51
N THR A 272 -12.23 -10.14 4.93
CA THR A 272 -12.50 -9.20 6.01
C THR A 272 -12.30 -7.78 5.51
N GLU A 273 -13.36 -6.97 5.54
CA GLU A 273 -13.27 -5.57 5.14
C GLU A 273 -12.64 -4.74 6.27
N ARG A 274 -11.69 -3.87 5.93
CA ARG A 274 -11.07 -2.90 6.83
C ARG A 274 -11.26 -1.47 6.32
N ASP A 275 -10.98 -0.51 7.17
CA ASP A 275 -10.88 0.90 6.79
C ASP A 275 -9.43 1.33 6.48
N GLY A 276 -9.22 2.62 6.17
CA GLY A 276 -7.91 3.20 5.91
C GLY A 276 -6.98 3.21 7.13
N ARG A 277 -7.52 3.12 8.36
CA ARG A 277 -6.74 3.01 9.61
C ARG A 277 -6.34 1.58 9.94
N PHE A 278 -6.66 0.61 9.07
CA PHE A 278 -6.51 -0.82 9.29
C PHE A 278 -7.45 -1.39 10.37
N ASP A 279 -8.49 -0.68 10.74
CA ASP A 279 -9.50 -1.18 11.66
C ASP A 279 -10.55 -2.01 10.90
N ILE A 280 -10.95 -3.13 11.49
CA ILE A 280 -11.94 -4.03 10.87
C ILE A 280 -13.31 -3.35 10.90
N ARG A 281 -13.96 -3.27 9.75
CA ARG A 281 -15.32 -2.76 9.63
C ARG A 281 -16.32 -3.83 10.04
N ALA A 282 -17.33 -3.44 10.83
CA ALA A 282 -18.47 -4.30 11.10
C ALA A 282 -19.19 -4.63 9.78
N GLN A 283 -19.52 -5.90 9.58
CA GLN A 283 -20.28 -6.36 8.41
C GLN A 283 -21.76 -6.09 8.59
#